data_7074665ddbd2c5a0d2bd5a722a9dc24f
#
_entry.id   7074665ddbd2c5a0d2bd5a722a9dc24f
#
_cell.length_a   1.000
_cell.length_b   1.000
_cell.length_c   1.000
_cell.angle_alpha   90.00
_cell.angle_beta   90.00
_cell.angle_gamma   90.00
#
_symmetry.space_group_name_H-M   'P 1'
#
loop_
_entity.id
_entity.type
_entity.pdbx_description
1 polymer ?
#
loop_
_entity_poly.entity_id
_entity_poly.type
_entity_poly.pdbx_seq_one_letter_code
_entity_poly.pdbx_strand_id
1 'polypeptide(L)'
;MQNRYYLSVLGRSIQSYTYISSQNRLVRLTNHDHIAEADWTELCRSLQKESSDYQGNIDDLFQAELYLISPITEPARFLKKEYFLTSQQRDIQRQILKKLRISRFGYFCFTGLPGTGKTLLLYDIAMKLSRRQQICMIHCGNAGKEWKILHKRLQRIAFLSDNQLTENTELKHYSAVLVDEAHLLSSEKLQILLTQSEGEFPVIFSSDSEDAICPEELGVNILKLIENLPEIQMFHLTNRIRTNTELSSFIQNMIHLTDRKTSKPYPHVSVVYANNEEETAALLEDYMHQGYECEITAVRDIKRLVIILDERYYYDQNRYLRSKYLNKEGRSDVRNLFHQLNQAKEELSIIVRENTYVYETLLMLLQPDTVG
;
A
#
# COMPACT_ATOMS: atom_id res chain seq x y z
N MET A 1 -12.38 -1.43 21.66
CA MET A 1 -11.99 -0.06 21.26
C MET A 1 -12.10 0.15 19.74
N GLN A 2 -11.45 -0.67 18.90
CA GLN A 2 -11.47 -0.49 17.44
C GLN A 2 -12.88 -0.45 16.87
N ASN A 3 -13.72 -1.44 17.16
CA ASN A 3 -15.10 -1.46 16.63
C ASN A 3 -15.94 -0.25 17.03
N ARG A 4 -15.73 0.30 18.24
CA ARG A 4 -16.42 1.53 18.66
C ARG A 4 -16.01 2.73 17.81
N TYR A 5 -14.73 2.86 17.52
CA TYR A 5 -14.23 3.94 16.68
C TYR A 5 -14.86 3.87 15.28
N TYR A 6 -14.81 2.72 14.65
CA TYR A 6 -15.26 2.55 13.27
C TYR A 6 -16.77 2.63 13.08
N LEU A 7 -17.55 2.09 14.02
CA LEU A 7 -19.00 2.12 13.92
C LEU A 7 -19.60 3.41 14.53
N SER A 8 -18.83 4.17 15.31
CA SER A 8 -19.27 5.49 15.82
C SER A 8 -19.38 6.53 14.71
N VAL A 9 -18.57 6.42 13.65
CA VAL A 9 -18.67 7.28 12.45
C VAL A 9 -20.03 7.12 11.77
N LEU A 10 -20.66 5.95 11.92
CA LEU A 10 -21.98 5.63 11.39
C LEU A 10 -23.14 6.04 12.30
N GLY A 11 -22.86 6.78 13.39
CA GLY A 11 -23.88 7.18 14.37
C GLY A 11 -24.50 6.01 15.16
N ARG A 12 -23.86 4.82 15.16
CA ARG A 12 -24.33 3.62 15.85
C ARG A 12 -23.65 3.45 17.21
N SER A 13 -24.42 3.11 18.23
CA SER A 13 -23.89 2.72 19.53
C SER A 13 -23.44 1.26 19.51
N ILE A 14 -22.26 0.97 20.09
CA ILE A 14 -21.76 -0.40 20.17
C ILE A 14 -21.63 -0.80 21.63
N GLN A 15 -22.23 -1.92 21.95
CA GLN A 15 -22.04 -2.59 23.21
C GLN A 15 -21.09 -3.78 23.02
N SER A 16 -20.07 -3.87 23.86
CA SER A 16 -19.07 -4.93 23.78
C SER A 16 -19.14 -5.78 25.04
N TYR A 17 -19.42 -7.07 24.87
CA TYR A 17 -19.40 -8.07 25.92
C TYR A 17 -18.29 -9.08 25.65
N THR A 18 -17.64 -9.54 26.71
CA THR A 18 -16.59 -10.56 26.64
C THR A 18 -16.82 -11.60 27.73
N TYR A 19 -16.90 -12.85 27.32
CA TYR A 19 -16.95 -13.98 28.27
C TYR A 19 -15.54 -14.52 28.51
N ILE A 20 -15.15 -14.56 29.78
CA ILE A 20 -13.86 -15.09 30.24
C ILE A 20 -14.11 -16.50 30.76
N SER A 21 -13.90 -17.50 29.91
CA SER A 21 -14.21 -18.91 30.21
C SER A 21 -13.46 -19.46 31.44
N SER A 22 -12.19 -19.08 31.61
CA SER A 22 -11.37 -19.52 32.74
C SER A 22 -11.88 -19.03 34.11
N GLN A 23 -12.70 -17.96 34.12
CA GLN A 23 -13.25 -17.36 35.32
C GLN A 23 -14.78 -17.48 35.39
N ASN A 24 -15.40 -18.05 34.37
CA ASN A 24 -16.86 -18.12 34.23
C ASN A 24 -17.53 -16.74 34.42
N ARG A 25 -16.93 -15.69 33.87
CA ARG A 25 -17.37 -14.30 34.03
C ARG A 25 -17.72 -13.67 32.71
N LEU A 26 -18.85 -12.96 32.67
CA LEU A 26 -19.23 -12.06 31.59
C LEU A 26 -18.90 -10.64 32.01
N VAL A 27 -18.21 -9.91 31.15
CA VAL A 27 -17.86 -8.50 31.38
C VAL A 27 -18.33 -7.63 30.21
N ARG A 28 -18.68 -6.38 30.51
CA ARG A 28 -19.07 -5.38 29.52
C ARG A 28 -18.06 -4.23 29.51
N LEU A 29 -17.71 -3.75 28.35
CA LEU A 29 -16.93 -2.54 28.17
C LEU A 29 -17.86 -1.32 28.19
N THR A 30 -17.69 -0.44 29.18
CA THR A 30 -18.50 0.79 29.33
C THR A 30 -18.07 1.87 28.32
N ASN A 31 -18.83 2.96 28.23
CA ASN A 31 -18.54 4.08 27.33
C ASN A 31 -17.24 4.83 27.69
N HIS A 32 -16.75 4.68 28.88
CA HIS A 32 -15.49 5.28 29.36
C HIS A 32 -14.33 4.29 29.38
N ASP A 33 -14.41 3.21 28.59
CA ASP A 33 -13.40 2.14 28.49
C ASP A 33 -13.11 1.40 29.82
N HIS A 34 -14.01 1.47 30.78
CA HIS A 34 -13.95 0.66 31.99
C HIS A 34 -14.63 -0.69 31.78
N ILE A 35 -14.06 -1.72 32.40
CA ILE A 35 -14.64 -3.06 32.41
C ILE A 35 -15.59 -3.14 33.60
N ALA A 36 -16.84 -3.45 33.31
CA ALA A 36 -17.87 -3.72 34.31
C ALA A 36 -18.31 -5.17 34.27
N GLU A 37 -18.70 -5.76 35.37
CA GLU A 37 -19.36 -7.06 35.38
C GLU A 37 -20.72 -6.96 34.68
N ALA A 38 -21.09 -8.01 34.00
CA ALA A 38 -22.38 -8.15 33.32
C ALA A 38 -22.91 -9.59 33.54
N ASP A 39 -24.21 -9.75 33.53
CA ASP A 39 -24.85 -11.05 33.56
C ASP A 39 -25.47 -11.43 32.19
N TRP A 40 -25.83 -12.70 32.06
CA TRP A 40 -26.45 -13.23 30.85
C TRP A 40 -27.82 -12.60 30.57
N THR A 41 -28.54 -12.22 31.61
CA THR A 41 -29.86 -11.58 31.51
C THR A 41 -29.71 -10.18 30.93
N GLU A 42 -28.69 -9.46 31.30
CA GLU A 42 -28.35 -8.15 30.76
C GLU A 42 -27.95 -8.27 29.27
N LEU A 43 -27.12 -9.25 28.92
CA LEU A 43 -26.74 -9.51 27.53
C LEU A 43 -27.97 -9.85 26.67
N CYS A 44 -28.80 -10.80 27.12
CA CYS A 44 -30.01 -11.19 26.39
C CYS A 44 -30.99 -10.01 26.22
N ARG A 45 -31.16 -9.20 27.23
CA ARG A 45 -32.02 -8.00 27.19
C ARG A 45 -31.46 -6.96 26.19
N SER A 46 -30.13 -6.78 26.18
CA SER A 46 -29.47 -5.91 25.21
C SER A 46 -29.66 -6.43 23.77
N LEU A 47 -29.49 -7.72 23.54
CA LEU A 47 -29.67 -8.33 22.22
C LEU A 47 -31.12 -8.18 21.73
N GLN A 48 -32.11 -8.42 22.61
CA GLN A 48 -33.51 -8.27 22.27
C GLN A 48 -33.88 -6.82 21.92
N LYS A 49 -33.33 -5.85 22.64
CA LYS A 49 -33.58 -4.43 22.41
C LYS A 49 -32.97 -3.92 21.11
N GLU A 50 -31.80 -4.43 20.75
CA GLU A 50 -31.02 -3.98 19.60
C GLU A 50 -31.29 -4.86 18.34
N SER A 51 -32.07 -5.94 18.47
CA SER A 51 -32.47 -6.79 17.34
C SER A 51 -33.49 -6.05 16.48
N SER A 52 -33.05 -5.23 15.59
CA SER A 52 -33.84 -4.67 14.51
C SER A 52 -33.40 -5.27 13.19
N ASP A 53 -34.33 -5.66 12.32
CA ASP A 53 -34.02 -6.06 10.97
C ASP A 53 -33.38 -4.88 10.24
N TYR A 54 -32.07 -4.94 10.02
CA TYR A 54 -31.38 -3.95 9.21
C TYR A 54 -31.74 -4.18 7.74
N GLN A 55 -32.47 -3.23 7.16
CA GLN A 55 -32.95 -3.31 5.77
C GLN A 55 -31.91 -2.88 4.72
N GLY A 56 -30.73 -2.39 5.15
CA GLY A 56 -29.65 -1.98 4.27
C GLY A 56 -28.64 -3.10 4.01
N ASN A 57 -27.79 -2.90 3.01
CA ASN A 57 -26.66 -3.78 2.77
C ASN A 57 -25.62 -3.58 3.90
N ILE A 58 -25.25 -4.67 4.59
CA ILE A 58 -24.25 -4.63 5.68
C ILE A 58 -22.88 -4.19 5.15
N ASP A 59 -22.56 -4.51 3.89
CA ASP A 59 -21.28 -4.13 3.27
C ASP A 59 -21.16 -2.60 3.11
N ASP A 60 -22.26 -1.89 2.95
CA ASP A 60 -22.29 -0.42 2.89
C ASP A 60 -21.93 0.24 4.23
N LEU A 61 -22.06 -0.52 5.34
CA LEU A 61 -21.63 -0.06 6.66
C LEU A 61 -20.12 -0.16 6.88
N PHE A 62 -19.43 -0.98 6.08
CA PHE A 62 -18.01 -1.20 6.15
C PHE A 62 -17.32 -0.63 4.91
N GLN A 63 -17.35 0.69 4.76
CA GLN A 63 -16.56 1.35 3.73
C GLN A 63 -15.07 1.16 4.06
N ALA A 64 -14.44 0.20 3.37
CA ALA A 64 -13.02 -0.13 3.56
C ALA A 64 -12.13 1.11 3.45
N GLU A 65 -12.52 2.06 2.63
CA GLU A 65 -11.84 3.32 2.37
C GLU A 65 -11.65 4.20 3.61
N LEU A 66 -12.61 4.18 4.54
CA LEU A 66 -12.50 4.93 5.81
C LEU A 66 -11.39 4.39 6.73
N TYR A 67 -10.92 3.16 6.47
CA TYR A 67 -9.95 2.45 7.32
C TYR A 67 -8.61 2.26 6.67
N LEU A 68 -8.48 2.68 5.41
CA LEU A 68 -7.26 2.60 4.65
C LEU A 68 -6.43 3.84 4.93
N ILE A 69 -5.49 3.72 5.84
CA ILE A 69 -4.55 4.80 6.11
C ILE A 69 -3.16 4.46 5.60
N SER A 70 -2.43 5.48 5.23
CA SER A 70 -1.00 5.40 5.01
C SER A 70 -0.28 6.05 6.19
N PRO A 71 0.65 5.36 6.84
CA PRO A 71 1.47 5.97 7.88
C PRO A 71 2.19 7.22 7.42
N ILE A 72 2.56 7.27 6.13
CA ILE A 72 3.32 8.36 5.53
C ILE A 72 2.44 9.57 5.26
N THR A 73 1.25 9.37 4.69
CA THR A 73 0.35 10.47 4.32
C THR A 73 -0.59 10.90 5.43
N GLU A 74 -0.95 9.97 6.34
CA GLU A 74 -1.88 10.21 7.46
C GLU A 74 -1.25 9.83 8.82
N PRO A 75 -0.09 10.39 9.17
CA PRO A 75 0.65 10.01 10.38
C PRO A 75 -0.15 10.20 11.66
N ALA A 76 -1.04 11.20 11.71
CA ALA A 76 -1.87 11.46 12.89
C ALA A 76 -2.85 10.31 13.17
N ARG A 77 -3.51 9.79 12.14
CA ARG A 77 -4.42 8.64 12.23
C ARG A 77 -3.67 7.36 12.56
N PHE A 78 -2.50 7.16 11.94
CA PHE A 78 -1.63 6.02 12.24
C PHE A 78 -1.21 5.99 13.72
N LEU A 79 -0.75 7.11 14.26
CA LEU A 79 -0.34 7.23 15.67
C LEU A 79 -1.49 6.98 16.66
N LYS A 80 -2.72 7.34 16.29
CA LYS A 80 -3.93 7.02 17.06
C LYS A 80 -4.40 5.58 16.88
N LYS A 81 -3.75 4.80 16.01
CA LYS A 81 -4.14 3.42 15.63
C LYS A 81 -5.53 3.32 14.99
N GLU A 82 -5.89 4.31 14.22
CA GLU A 82 -7.12 4.37 13.46
C GLU A 82 -7.01 3.56 12.15
N TYR A 83 -6.56 2.30 12.23
CA TYR A 83 -6.38 1.39 11.10
C TYR A 83 -6.58 -0.07 11.49
N PHE A 84 -6.81 -0.91 10.50
CA PHE A 84 -6.84 -2.36 10.64
C PHE A 84 -5.73 -3.02 9.84
N LEU A 85 -5.21 -4.09 10.38
CA LEU A 85 -4.45 -5.07 9.61
C LEU A 85 -5.40 -6.19 9.17
N THR A 86 -5.28 -6.64 7.93
CA THR A 86 -5.99 -7.85 7.45
C THR A 86 -5.54 -9.08 8.24
N SER A 87 -6.28 -10.19 8.10
CA SER A 87 -5.89 -11.46 8.71
C SER A 87 -4.49 -11.88 8.25
N GLN A 88 -4.23 -11.80 6.94
CA GLN A 88 -2.93 -12.12 6.35
C GLN A 88 -1.80 -11.25 6.91
N GLN A 89 -2.00 -9.93 6.98
CA GLN A 89 -1.02 -9.02 7.57
C GLN A 89 -0.74 -9.33 9.04
N ARG A 90 -1.77 -9.65 9.82
CA ARG A 90 -1.61 -10.04 11.24
C ARG A 90 -0.84 -11.35 11.39
N ASP A 91 -1.06 -12.31 10.51
CA ASP A 91 -0.38 -13.59 10.55
C ASP A 91 1.10 -13.45 10.20
N ILE A 92 1.43 -12.67 9.16
CA ILE A 92 2.81 -12.33 8.81
C ILE A 92 3.50 -11.63 9.99
N GLN A 93 2.86 -10.61 10.56
CA GLN A 93 3.38 -9.91 11.72
C GLN A 93 3.66 -10.83 12.90
N ARG A 94 2.72 -11.74 13.22
CA ARG A 94 2.89 -12.71 14.32
C ARG A 94 4.07 -13.65 14.07
N GLN A 95 4.24 -14.13 12.84
CA GLN A 95 5.34 -14.99 12.46
C GLN A 95 6.67 -14.29 12.63
N ILE A 96 6.83 -13.07 12.08
CA ILE A 96 8.05 -12.26 12.22
C ILE A 96 8.37 -12.01 13.69
N LEU A 97 7.39 -11.48 14.46
CA LEU A 97 7.61 -11.16 15.88
C LEU A 97 7.88 -12.41 16.73
N LYS A 98 7.30 -13.57 16.40
CA LYS A 98 7.59 -14.84 17.07
C LYS A 98 9.02 -15.29 16.80
N LYS A 99 9.47 -15.21 15.55
CA LYS A 99 10.84 -15.61 15.17
C LYS A 99 11.87 -14.70 15.84
N LEU A 100 11.65 -13.38 15.86
CA LEU A 100 12.54 -12.40 16.49
C LEU A 100 12.63 -12.52 18.02
N ARG A 101 11.69 -13.21 18.67
CA ARG A 101 11.80 -13.57 20.10
C ARG A 101 12.74 -14.74 20.34
N ILE A 102 12.88 -15.62 19.35
CA ILE A 102 13.71 -16.84 19.43
C ILE A 102 15.12 -16.54 18.94
N SER A 103 15.22 -15.89 17.80
CA SER A 103 16.48 -15.50 17.17
C SER A 103 16.57 -13.96 17.08
N ARG A 104 17.67 -13.41 17.57
CA ARG A 104 17.91 -11.95 17.47
C ARG A 104 18.40 -11.49 16.09
N PHE A 105 18.59 -12.44 15.17
CA PHE A 105 19.04 -12.20 13.81
C PHE A 105 18.11 -12.89 12.81
N GLY A 106 18.07 -12.41 11.59
CA GLY A 106 17.33 -13.01 10.47
C GLY A 106 16.89 -11.99 9.45
N TYR A 107 16.68 -12.47 8.24
CA TYR A 107 16.15 -11.69 7.13
C TYR A 107 14.68 -12.03 6.89
N PHE A 108 13.87 -11.01 6.71
CA PHE A 108 12.45 -11.14 6.41
C PHE A 108 12.11 -10.21 5.26
N CYS A 109 11.32 -10.67 4.33
CA CYS A 109 10.80 -9.83 3.26
C CYS A 109 9.33 -10.12 3.02
N PHE A 110 8.50 -9.11 2.93
CA PHE A 110 7.16 -9.26 2.44
C PHE A 110 6.95 -8.43 1.18
N THR A 111 6.47 -9.14 0.16
CA THR A 111 6.19 -8.59 -1.16
C THR A 111 4.69 -8.47 -1.38
N GLY A 112 4.31 -7.73 -2.37
CA GLY A 112 2.93 -7.59 -2.82
C GLY A 112 2.77 -6.44 -3.77
N LEU A 113 1.65 -6.40 -4.46
CA LEU A 113 1.33 -5.31 -5.36
C LEU A 113 1.08 -3.99 -4.61
N PRO A 114 1.17 -2.84 -5.28
CA PRO A 114 0.75 -1.57 -4.70
C PRO A 114 -0.66 -1.66 -4.10
N GLY A 115 -0.88 -1.00 -2.96
CA GLY A 115 -2.16 -1.03 -2.28
C GLY A 115 -2.45 -2.25 -1.39
N THR A 116 -1.54 -3.21 -1.26
CA THR A 116 -1.70 -4.36 -0.34
C THR A 116 -1.38 -4.02 1.12
N GLY A 117 -0.94 -2.78 1.41
CA GLY A 117 -0.67 -2.29 2.75
C GLY A 117 0.67 -2.71 3.33
N LYS A 118 1.69 -2.92 2.49
CA LYS A 118 3.07 -3.25 2.89
C LYS A 118 3.64 -2.24 3.88
N THR A 119 3.62 -0.97 3.52
CA THR A 119 4.08 0.14 4.37
C THR A 119 3.36 0.15 5.71
N LEU A 120 2.03 -0.02 5.73
CA LEU A 120 1.26 -0.08 6.97
C LEU A 120 1.70 -1.24 7.87
N LEU A 121 1.90 -2.42 7.30
CA LEU A 121 2.38 -3.61 8.02
C LEU A 121 3.79 -3.38 8.58
N LEU A 122 4.70 -2.83 7.78
CA LEU A 122 6.08 -2.54 8.19
C LEU A 122 6.10 -1.58 9.38
N TYR A 123 5.35 -0.49 9.28
CA TYR A 123 5.26 0.50 10.35
C TYR A 123 4.59 -0.03 11.62
N ASP A 124 3.58 -0.92 11.51
CA ASP A 124 2.98 -1.54 12.69
C ASP A 124 3.95 -2.52 13.37
N ILE A 125 4.78 -3.25 12.60
CA ILE A 125 5.88 -4.06 13.14
C ILE A 125 6.89 -3.16 13.87
N ALA A 126 7.30 -2.06 13.24
CA ALA A 126 8.21 -1.07 13.82
C ALA A 126 7.68 -0.53 15.16
N MET A 127 6.42 -0.14 15.22
CA MET A 127 5.75 0.31 16.45
C MET A 127 5.75 -0.73 17.55
N LYS A 128 5.67 -2.01 17.22
CA LYS A 128 5.71 -3.10 18.22
C LYS A 128 7.12 -3.37 18.72
N LEU A 129 8.11 -3.36 17.84
CA LEU A 129 9.51 -3.56 18.20
C LEU A 129 10.04 -2.38 19.04
N SER A 130 9.72 -1.15 18.64
CA SER A 130 10.20 0.07 19.31
C SER A 130 9.69 0.26 20.74
N ARG A 131 8.72 -0.53 21.20
CA ARG A 131 8.23 -0.44 22.60
C ARG A 131 9.33 -0.66 23.62
N ARG A 132 10.33 -1.48 23.31
CA ARG A 132 11.38 -1.89 24.24
C ARG A 132 12.80 -1.59 23.75
N GLN A 133 12.96 -1.30 22.47
CA GLN A 133 14.28 -1.22 21.82
C GLN A 133 14.30 -0.05 20.85
N GLN A 134 15.51 0.44 20.55
CA GLN A 134 15.71 1.39 19.47
C GLN A 134 15.82 0.64 18.14
N ILE A 135 15.11 1.10 17.14
CA ILE A 135 15.13 0.53 15.79
C ILE A 135 15.39 1.61 14.75
N CYS A 136 15.84 1.20 13.58
CA CYS A 136 16.00 2.07 12.43
C CYS A 136 14.95 1.72 11.37
N MET A 137 14.35 2.73 10.75
CA MET A 137 13.51 2.59 9.59
C MET A 137 14.12 3.37 8.44
N ILE A 138 14.42 2.68 7.36
CA ILE A 138 14.95 3.25 6.12
C ILE A 138 13.80 3.29 5.12
N HIS A 139 13.50 4.47 4.60
CA HIS A 139 12.53 4.64 3.52
C HIS A 139 13.27 4.95 2.22
N CYS A 140 12.99 4.14 1.19
CA CYS A 140 13.58 4.32 -0.13
C CYS A 140 12.64 5.15 -1.00
N GLY A 141 13.20 6.15 -1.69
CA GLY A 141 12.43 7.07 -2.51
C GLY A 141 11.90 8.29 -1.75
N ASN A 142 10.81 8.88 -2.23
CA ASN A 142 10.27 10.12 -1.67
C ASN A 142 9.21 9.86 -0.58
N ALA A 143 9.56 10.13 0.66
CA ALA A 143 8.69 9.93 1.82
C ALA A 143 7.71 11.10 2.09
N GLY A 144 7.77 12.19 1.33
CA GLY A 144 6.95 13.38 1.56
C GLY A 144 7.31 14.19 2.81
N LYS A 145 6.55 15.28 3.05
CA LYS A 145 6.79 16.20 4.19
C LYS A 145 6.23 15.64 5.51
N GLU A 146 5.17 14.88 5.44
CA GLU A 146 4.41 14.32 6.57
C GLU A 146 5.22 13.29 7.35
N TRP A 147 6.18 12.64 6.72
CA TRP A 147 7.10 11.69 7.35
C TRP A 147 7.86 12.29 8.54
N LYS A 148 8.16 13.60 8.49
CA LYS A 148 8.79 14.35 9.60
C LYS A 148 7.95 14.35 10.88
N ILE A 149 6.63 14.18 10.78
CA ILE A 149 5.73 14.11 11.94
C ILE A 149 5.98 12.81 12.71
N LEU A 150 6.16 11.69 12.01
CA LEU A 150 6.48 10.40 12.62
C LEU A 150 7.82 10.46 13.34
N HIS A 151 8.85 11.03 12.71
CA HIS A 151 10.17 11.20 13.29
C HIS A 151 10.10 11.96 14.64
N LYS A 152 9.33 13.05 14.72
CA LYS A 152 9.17 13.83 15.95
C LYS A 152 8.42 13.09 17.06
N ARG A 153 7.51 12.20 16.71
CA ARG A 153 6.61 11.53 17.68
C ARG A 153 7.13 10.16 18.12
N LEU A 154 7.88 9.47 17.29
CA LEU A 154 8.37 8.12 17.54
C LEU A 154 9.85 8.12 17.91
N GLN A 155 10.17 8.59 19.11
CA GLN A 155 11.56 8.82 19.57
C GLN A 155 12.45 7.57 19.60
N ARG A 156 11.87 6.35 19.61
CA ARG A 156 12.63 5.08 19.58
C ARG A 156 12.78 4.50 18.17
N ILE A 157 12.32 5.22 17.16
CA ILE A 157 12.48 4.86 15.77
C ILE A 157 13.32 5.96 15.11
N ALA A 158 14.52 5.61 14.70
CA ALA A 158 15.34 6.46 13.83
C ALA A 158 14.81 6.32 12.40
N PHE A 159 14.56 7.42 11.74
CA PHE A 159 14.08 7.45 10.36
C PHE A 159 15.18 7.98 9.46
N LEU A 160 15.60 7.17 8.49
CA LEU A 160 16.60 7.50 7.49
C LEU A 160 15.99 7.39 6.09
N SER A 161 16.37 8.29 5.20
CA SER A 161 16.18 8.06 3.76
C SER A 161 17.31 7.16 3.25
N ASP A 162 17.08 6.47 2.15
CA ASP A 162 18.09 5.65 1.49
C ASP A 162 19.34 6.47 1.08
N ASN A 163 19.19 7.78 0.82
CA ASN A 163 20.31 8.69 0.52
C ASN A 163 21.21 8.95 1.73
N GLN A 164 20.72 8.73 2.93
CA GLN A 164 21.51 8.86 4.17
C GLN A 164 22.22 7.55 4.54
N LEU A 165 21.93 6.45 3.84
CA LEU A 165 22.60 5.17 4.03
C LEU A 165 23.95 5.20 3.28
N THR A 166 25.02 5.33 4.03
CA THR A 166 26.42 5.37 3.56
C THR A 166 27.27 4.41 4.36
N GLU A 167 28.50 4.16 3.95
CA GLU A 167 29.46 3.33 4.71
C GLU A 167 29.70 3.83 6.14
N ASN A 168 29.58 5.15 6.36
CA ASN A 168 29.74 5.79 7.66
C ASN A 168 28.47 5.75 8.53
N THR A 169 27.35 5.21 8.02
CA THR A 169 26.11 5.11 8.79
C THR A 169 26.22 3.96 9.77
N GLU A 170 26.21 4.24 11.05
CA GLU A 170 26.29 3.20 12.10
C GLU A 170 24.90 2.61 12.37
N LEU A 171 24.66 1.36 11.96
CA LEU A 171 23.40 0.65 12.18
C LEU A 171 23.44 -0.32 13.37
N LYS A 172 24.61 -0.71 13.83
CA LYS A 172 24.83 -1.76 14.85
C LYS A 172 24.22 -1.45 16.23
N HIS A 173 23.93 -0.18 16.52
CA HIS A 173 23.29 0.19 17.78
C HIS A 173 21.75 0.01 17.76
N TYR A 174 21.17 -0.26 16.58
CA TYR A 174 19.75 -0.56 16.48
C TYR A 174 19.48 -2.07 16.63
N SER A 175 18.41 -2.41 17.33
CA SER A 175 18.01 -3.80 17.55
C SER A 175 17.30 -4.43 16.35
N ALA A 176 16.92 -3.65 15.38
CA ALA A 176 16.35 -4.08 14.10
C ALA A 176 16.41 -2.93 13.09
N VAL A 177 16.56 -3.27 11.83
CA VAL A 177 16.43 -2.32 10.70
C VAL A 177 15.28 -2.76 9.81
N LEU A 178 14.40 -1.82 9.50
CA LEU A 178 13.25 -2.03 8.62
C LEU A 178 13.43 -1.17 7.37
N VAL A 179 13.21 -1.76 6.20
CA VAL A 179 13.42 -1.07 4.92
C VAL A 179 12.13 -1.07 4.14
N ASP A 180 11.56 0.12 3.92
CA ASP A 180 10.37 0.30 3.10
C ASP A 180 10.76 0.62 1.65
N GLU A 181 9.96 0.10 0.70
CA GLU A 181 10.22 0.20 -0.74
C GLU A 181 11.64 -0.30 -1.12
N ALA A 182 12.03 -1.46 -0.57
CA ALA A 182 13.38 -2.01 -0.68
C ALA A 182 13.84 -2.25 -2.13
N HIS A 183 12.92 -2.48 -3.07
CA HIS A 183 13.22 -2.59 -4.49
C HIS A 183 13.83 -1.30 -5.10
N LEU A 184 13.73 -0.18 -4.40
CA LEU A 184 14.33 1.10 -4.82
C LEU A 184 15.78 1.28 -4.34
N LEU A 185 16.32 0.38 -3.51
CA LEU A 185 17.72 0.42 -3.11
C LEU A 185 18.65 0.26 -4.31
N SER A 186 19.82 0.87 -4.25
CA SER A 186 20.92 0.46 -5.12
C SER A 186 21.61 -0.80 -4.56
N SER A 187 22.30 -1.55 -5.42
CA SER A 187 23.08 -2.72 -4.99
C SER A 187 24.14 -2.37 -3.96
N GLU A 188 24.76 -1.20 -4.09
CA GLU A 188 25.74 -0.68 -3.14
C GLU A 188 25.14 -0.47 -1.76
N LYS A 189 23.97 0.21 -1.68
CA LYS A 189 23.25 0.46 -0.42
C LYS A 189 22.79 -0.84 0.23
N LEU A 190 22.30 -1.79 -0.58
CA LEU A 190 21.94 -3.12 -0.08
C LEU A 190 23.19 -3.81 0.52
N GLN A 191 24.33 -3.76 -0.16
CA GLN A 191 25.57 -4.35 0.33
C GLN A 191 26.04 -3.71 1.64
N ILE A 192 25.97 -2.37 1.77
CA ILE A 192 26.30 -1.65 3.02
C ILE A 192 25.42 -2.17 4.17
N LEU A 193 24.11 -2.25 3.94
CA LEU A 193 23.14 -2.74 4.92
C LEU A 193 23.45 -4.18 5.36
N LEU A 194 23.67 -5.07 4.39
CA LEU A 194 23.93 -6.49 4.66
C LEU A 194 25.24 -6.71 5.42
N THR A 195 26.30 -6.01 5.03
CA THR A 195 27.60 -6.11 5.71
C THR A 195 27.52 -5.67 7.18
N GLN A 196 26.72 -4.64 7.48
CA GLN A 196 26.53 -4.20 8.86
C GLN A 196 25.58 -5.09 9.66
N SER A 197 24.62 -5.75 8.99
CA SER A 197 23.63 -6.58 9.66
C SER A 197 24.09 -7.99 9.98
N GLU A 198 25.18 -8.45 9.39
CA GLU A 198 25.64 -9.83 9.49
C GLU A 198 25.88 -10.26 10.95
N GLY A 199 24.96 -11.08 11.46
CA GLY A 199 24.98 -11.59 12.83
C GLY A 199 24.59 -10.59 13.93
N GLU A 200 24.38 -9.31 13.61
CA GLU A 200 24.19 -8.23 14.58
C GLU A 200 22.71 -7.93 14.85
N PHE A 201 21.93 -7.73 13.81
CA PHE A 201 20.50 -7.35 13.92
C PHE A 201 19.67 -7.90 12.76
N PRO A 202 18.37 -8.12 12.97
CA PRO A 202 17.46 -8.54 11.91
C PRO A 202 17.15 -7.40 10.95
N VAL A 203 16.95 -7.76 9.68
CA VAL A 203 16.47 -6.83 8.65
C VAL A 203 15.12 -7.29 8.11
N ILE A 204 14.17 -6.36 8.06
CA ILE A 204 12.83 -6.61 7.55
C ILE A 204 12.60 -5.71 6.35
N PHE A 205 12.42 -6.33 5.18
CA PHE A 205 12.17 -5.64 3.92
C PHE A 205 10.69 -5.62 3.58
N SER A 206 10.22 -4.51 3.05
CA SER A 206 8.98 -4.41 2.31
C SER A 206 9.32 -4.04 0.86
N SER A 207 8.78 -4.76 -0.10
CA SER A 207 9.10 -4.58 -1.51
C SER A 207 7.87 -4.78 -2.39
N ASP A 208 7.77 -4.01 -3.47
CA ASP A 208 6.83 -4.34 -4.51
C ASP A 208 7.29 -5.62 -5.23
N SER A 209 6.33 -6.41 -5.72
CA SER A 209 6.64 -7.52 -6.61
C SER A 209 7.04 -6.95 -7.96
N GLU A 210 8.30 -7.09 -8.32
CA GLU A 210 8.88 -6.50 -9.54
C GLU A 210 8.32 -7.06 -10.84
N ASP A 211 7.69 -8.22 -10.81
CA ASP A 211 7.06 -8.86 -11.98
C ASP A 211 5.96 -8.00 -12.63
N ALA A 212 5.50 -6.96 -11.94
CA ALA A 212 4.42 -6.10 -12.45
C ALA A 212 4.91 -4.96 -13.37
N ILE A 213 6.21 -4.58 -13.35
CA ILE A 213 6.61 -3.29 -13.95
C ILE A 213 7.72 -3.37 -14.99
N CYS A 214 8.41 -4.44 -15.23
CA CYS A 214 9.50 -4.62 -16.19
C CYS A 214 10.79 -5.12 -15.53
N PRO A 215 10.99 -6.42 -15.53
CA PRO A 215 12.21 -7.03 -14.96
C PRO A 215 13.50 -6.59 -15.64
N GLU A 216 13.42 -6.16 -16.93
CA GLU A 216 14.60 -5.91 -17.76
C GLU A 216 15.18 -4.48 -17.64
N GLU A 217 14.43 -3.52 -17.16
CA GLU A 217 14.92 -2.14 -16.93
C GLU A 217 15.78 -1.99 -15.69
N LEU A 218 15.81 -3.00 -14.84
CA LEU A 218 16.58 -3.03 -13.61
C LEU A 218 17.90 -3.73 -13.90
N GLY A 219 18.94 -2.99 -14.14
CA GLY A 219 20.30 -3.52 -14.35
C GLY A 219 20.75 -4.49 -13.23
N VAL A 220 20.15 -4.40 -12.05
CA VAL A 220 20.24 -5.37 -10.95
C VAL A 220 18.87 -5.46 -10.27
N ASN A 221 18.28 -6.65 -10.30
CA ASN A 221 17.03 -6.92 -9.59
C ASN A 221 17.29 -7.06 -8.09
N ILE A 222 17.06 -5.99 -7.34
CA ILE A 222 17.29 -5.93 -5.89
C ILE A 222 16.45 -6.98 -5.14
N LEU A 223 15.21 -7.22 -5.58
CA LEU A 223 14.35 -8.24 -4.97
C LEU A 223 14.97 -9.63 -5.10
N LYS A 224 15.51 -9.98 -6.28
CA LYS A 224 16.23 -11.26 -6.47
C LYS A 224 17.47 -11.36 -5.57
N LEU A 225 18.20 -10.26 -5.36
CA LEU A 225 19.32 -10.27 -4.41
C LEU A 225 18.82 -10.52 -2.97
N ILE A 226 17.72 -9.89 -2.58
CA ILE A 226 17.09 -10.10 -1.28
C ILE A 226 16.59 -11.54 -1.15
N GLU A 227 15.91 -12.09 -2.15
CA GLU A 227 15.40 -13.48 -2.16
C GLU A 227 16.51 -14.54 -2.01
N ASN A 228 17.71 -14.23 -2.48
CA ASN A 228 18.87 -15.12 -2.36
C ASN A 228 19.63 -14.98 -1.04
N LEU A 229 19.17 -14.15 -0.08
CA LEU A 229 19.81 -14.04 1.22
C LEU A 229 19.67 -15.36 2.01
N PRO A 230 20.70 -15.74 2.79
CA PRO A 230 20.65 -16.97 3.57
C PRO A 230 19.52 -16.94 4.60
N GLU A 231 18.73 -18.01 4.65
CA GLU A 231 17.63 -18.20 5.60
C GLU A 231 16.56 -17.09 5.59
N ILE A 232 16.44 -16.35 4.49
CA ILE A 232 15.39 -15.35 4.36
C ILE A 232 14.00 -15.97 4.46
N GLN A 233 13.11 -15.29 5.16
CA GLN A 233 11.69 -15.66 5.19
C GLN A 233 10.90 -14.72 4.30
N MET A 234 10.40 -15.26 3.20
CA MET A 234 9.57 -14.54 2.23
C MET A 234 8.09 -14.70 2.57
N PHE A 235 7.34 -13.61 2.49
CA PHE A 235 5.89 -13.57 2.62
C PHE A 235 5.30 -12.83 1.43
N HIS A 236 4.12 -13.22 0.99
CA HIS A 236 3.45 -12.56 -0.13
C HIS A 236 2.07 -12.06 0.29
N LEU A 237 1.85 -10.74 0.14
CA LEU A 237 0.57 -10.09 0.38
C LEU A 237 -0.28 -10.11 -0.89
N THR A 238 -1.40 -10.81 -0.84
CA THR A 238 -2.29 -11.00 -1.99
C THR A 238 -3.51 -10.08 -1.96
N ASN A 239 -3.96 -9.71 -0.76
CA ASN A 239 -5.17 -8.91 -0.60
C ASN A 239 -4.89 -7.44 -0.89
N ARG A 240 -5.43 -6.93 -1.99
CA ARG A 240 -5.44 -5.50 -2.27
C ARG A 240 -6.51 -4.83 -1.42
N ILE A 241 -6.11 -3.83 -0.67
CA ILE A 241 -7.00 -3.16 0.28
C ILE A 241 -7.36 -1.76 -0.23
N ARG A 242 -6.49 -1.15 -1.04
CA ARG A 242 -6.59 0.28 -1.40
C ARG A 242 -7.11 0.57 -2.79
N THR A 243 -7.17 -0.40 -3.67
CA THR A 243 -7.47 -0.16 -5.08
C THR A 243 -8.81 -0.73 -5.47
N ASN A 244 -9.58 0.03 -6.21
CA ASN A 244 -10.67 -0.50 -7.01
C ASN A 244 -10.11 -1.66 -7.86
N THR A 245 -10.68 -2.85 -7.70
CA THR A 245 -10.21 -4.07 -8.38
C THR A 245 -10.24 -3.92 -9.91
N GLU A 246 -11.18 -3.16 -10.42
CA GLU A 246 -11.31 -2.80 -11.82
C GLU A 246 -10.14 -1.95 -12.29
N LEU A 247 -9.89 -0.80 -11.64
CA LEU A 247 -8.77 0.09 -11.98
C LEU A 247 -7.43 -0.64 -11.89
N SER A 248 -7.24 -1.45 -10.85
CA SER A 248 -6.01 -2.22 -10.69
C SER A 248 -5.81 -3.25 -11.79
N SER A 249 -6.89 -3.93 -12.21
CA SER A 249 -6.85 -4.88 -13.32
C SER A 249 -6.51 -4.18 -14.63
N PHE A 250 -7.15 -3.04 -14.89
CA PHE A 250 -6.86 -2.23 -16.06
C PHE A 250 -5.39 -1.76 -16.08
N ILE A 251 -4.92 -1.17 -14.97
CA ILE A 251 -3.54 -0.67 -14.86
C ILE A 251 -2.52 -1.79 -15.10
N GLN A 252 -2.74 -2.99 -14.56
CA GLN A 252 -1.85 -4.12 -14.82
C GLN A 252 -1.83 -4.54 -16.28
N ASN A 253 -3.02 -4.66 -16.90
CA ASN A 253 -3.13 -5.02 -18.28
C ASN A 253 -2.57 -3.93 -19.21
N MET A 254 -2.67 -2.66 -18.82
CA MET A 254 -2.06 -1.54 -19.51
C MET A 254 -0.52 -1.58 -19.46
N ILE A 255 0.06 -1.90 -18.29
CA ILE A 255 1.52 -1.99 -18.14
C ILE A 255 2.09 -3.22 -18.84
N HIS A 256 1.38 -4.34 -18.80
CA HIS A 256 1.75 -5.58 -19.45
C HIS A 256 0.53 -6.20 -20.13
N LEU A 257 0.50 -6.14 -21.44
CA LEU A 257 -0.57 -6.70 -22.27
C LEU A 257 -0.51 -8.23 -22.20
N THR A 258 -1.32 -8.83 -21.36
CA THR A 258 -1.46 -10.28 -21.28
C THR A 258 -2.48 -10.78 -22.32
N ASP A 259 -2.32 -12.02 -22.79
CA ASP A 259 -3.32 -12.65 -23.66
C ASP A 259 -4.63 -13.01 -22.91
N ARG A 260 -4.66 -12.78 -21.61
CA ARG A 260 -5.88 -12.94 -20.81
C ARG A 260 -6.81 -11.76 -21.05
N LYS A 261 -7.70 -11.93 -21.98
CA LYS A 261 -8.81 -11.01 -22.16
C LYS A 261 -9.67 -11.02 -20.92
N THR A 262 -9.94 -9.84 -20.40
CA THR A 262 -10.80 -9.71 -19.22
C THR A 262 -12.26 -9.76 -19.69
N SER A 263 -13.03 -10.69 -19.13
CA SER A 263 -14.47 -10.79 -19.40
C SER A 263 -15.29 -9.64 -18.77
N LYS A 264 -14.66 -8.70 -18.10
CA LYS A 264 -15.34 -7.61 -17.39
C LYS A 264 -15.01 -6.26 -18.03
N PRO A 265 -16.02 -5.43 -18.31
CA PRO A 265 -15.79 -4.06 -18.77
C PRO A 265 -15.12 -3.22 -17.69
N TYR A 266 -14.45 -2.14 -18.12
CA TYR A 266 -13.85 -1.14 -17.25
C TYR A 266 -14.66 0.17 -17.29
N PRO A 267 -15.86 0.23 -16.65
CA PRO A 267 -16.77 1.37 -16.76
C PRO A 267 -16.24 2.68 -16.16
N HIS A 268 -15.26 2.60 -15.24
CA HIS A 268 -14.67 3.77 -14.60
C HIS A 268 -13.31 4.18 -15.22
N VAL A 269 -13.00 3.63 -16.40
CA VAL A 269 -11.81 4.01 -17.16
C VAL A 269 -12.22 4.61 -18.50
N SER A 270 -11.67 5.77 -18.81
CA SER A 270 -11.84 6.41 -20.11
C SER A 270 -10.48 6.66 -20.78
N VAL A 271 -10.46 6.54 -22.11
CA VAL A 271 -9.26 6.83 -22.93
C VAL A 271 -9.69 7.74 -24.06
N VAL A 272 -9.02 8.89 -24.19
CA VAL A 272 -9.32 9.94 -25.18
C VAL A 272 -8.04 10.24 -25.96
N TYR A 273 -8.17 10.50 -27.24
CA TYR A 273 -7.05 10.89 -28.10
C TYR A 273 -6.99 12.41 -28.26
N ALA A 274 -5.78 12.95 -28.26
CA ALA A 274 -5.50 14.34 -28.56
C ALA A 274 -4.49 14.46 -29.71
N ASN A 275 -4.79 15.27 -30.70
CA ASN A 275 -3.97 15.42 -31.90
C ASN A 275 -2.76 16.36 -31.71
N ASN A 276 -2.76 17.15 -30.64
CA ASN A 276 -1.70 18.12 -30.36
C ASN A 276 -1.77 18.60 -28.90
N GLU A 277 -0.86 19.49 -28.54
CA GLU A 277 -0.76 20.04 -27.18
C GLU A 277 -1.93 20.94 -26.82
N GLU A 278 -2.48 21.70 -27.78
CA GLU A 278 -3.63 22.61 -27.54
C GLU A 278 -4.89 21.80 -27.21
N GLU A 279 -5.16 20.75 -27.96
CA GLU A 279 -6.29 19.83 -27.69
C GLU A 279 -6.10 19.10 -26.36
N THR A 280 -4.86 18.70 -26.04
CA THR A 280 -4.54 18.09 -24.74
C THR A 280 -4.85 19.03 -23.59
N ALA A 281 -4.46 20.31 -23.70
CA ALA A 281 -4.72 21.32 -22.69
C ALA A 281 -6.22 21.57 -22.49
N ALA A 282 -6.99 21.65 -23.59
CA ALA A 282 -8.44 21.82 -23.53
C ALA A 282 -9.14 20.64 -22.84
N LEU A 283 -8.77 19.39 -23.22
CA LEU A 283 -9.32 18.18 -22.58
C LEU A 283 -8.94 18.12 -21.09
N LEU A 284 -7.73 18.51 -20.74
CA LEU A 284 -7.27 18.54 -19.37
C LEU A 284 -8.08 19.55 -18.53
N GLU A 285 -8.33 20.73 -19.05
CA GLU A 285 -9.16 21.75 -18.41
C GLU A 285 -10.59 21.24 -18.19
N ASP A 286 -11.18 20.58 -19.16
CA ASP A 286 -12.50 19.97 -19.05
C ASP A 286 -12.54 18.88 -17.95
N TYR A 287 -11.52 18.01 -17.86
CA TYR A 287 -11.43 17.02 -16.80
C TYR A 287 -11.25 17.68 -15.42
N MET A 288 -10.44 18.73 -15.32
CA MET A 288 -10.28 19.48 -14.07
C MET A 288 -11.60 20.12 -13.61
N HIS A 289 -12.40 20.66 -14.53
CA HIS A 289 -13.73 21.16 -14.21
C HIS A 289 -14.69 20.06 -13.74
N GLN A 290 -14.50 18.83 -14.17
CA GLN A 290 -15.25 17.66 -13.70
C GLN A 290 -14.72 17.10 -12.38
N GLY A 291 -13.69 17.70 -11.79
CA GLY A 291 -13.10 17.30 -10.50
C GLY A 291 -12.02 16.23 -10.59
N TYR A 292 -11.41 16.05 -11.78
CA TYR A 292 -10.21 15.22 -11.92
C TYR A 292 -8.97 16.00 -11.50
N GLU A 293 -7.97 15.27 -11.01
CA GLU A 293 -6.66 15.80 -10.67
C GLU A 293 -5.62 15.29 -11.67
N CYS A 294 -4.73 16.17 -12.14
CA CYS A 294 -3.73 15.82 -13.16
C CYS A 294 -2.30 15.86 -12.65
N GLU A 295 -1.99 16.63 -11.61
CA GLU A 295 -0.65 16.73 -11.06
C GLU A 295 -0.56 16.06 -9.70
N ILE A 296 0.31 15.04 -9.62
CA ILE A 296 0.55 14.30 -8.39
C ILE A 296 1.88 14.75 -7.80
N THR A 297 1.80 15.73 -6.89
CA THR A 297 2.96 16.25 -6.17
C THR A 297 3.31 15.49 -4.90
N ALA A 298 2.38 14.67 -4.41
CA ALA A 298 2.55 13.84 -3.22
C ALA A 298 1.78 12.53 -3.34
N VAL A 299 2.24 11.48 -2.66
CA VAL A 299 1.52 10.19 -2.60
C VAL A 299 0.24 10.39 -1.78
N ARG A 300 -0.91 10.38 -2.45
CA ARG A 300 -2.25 10.49 -1.82
C ARG A 300 -3.29 9.72 -2.61
N ASP A 301 -4.39 9.40 -1.98
CA ASP A 301 -5.54 8.79 -2.63
C ASP A 301 -6.31 9.87 -3.41
N ILE A 302 -6.44 9.67 -4.71
CA ILE A 302 -7.10 10.59 -5.65
C ILE A 302 -8.39 9.93 -6.14
N LYS A 303 -9.53 10.59 -5.97
CA LYS A 303 -10.81 10.01 -6.40
C LYS A 303 -10.86 9.84 -7.91
N ARG A 304 -10.61 10.91 -8.64
CA ARG A 304 -10.65 11.00 -10.10
C ARG A 304 -9.31 11.48 -10.61
N LEU A 305 -8.62 10.64 -11.35
CA LEU A 305 -7.29 10.93 -11.88
C LEU A 305 -7.33 11.03 -13.39
N VAL A 306 -6.70 12.07 -13.95
CA VAL A 306 -6.39 12.16 -15.37
C VAL A 306 -4.89 12.18 -15.58
N ILE A 307 -4.38 11.39 -16.53
CA ILE A 307 -2.98 11.34 -16.92
C ILE A 307 -2.82 11.50 -18.43
N ILE A 308 -1.61 11.91 -18.84
CA ILE A 308 -1.26 12.08 -20.25
C ILE A 308 -0.20 11.05 -20.63
N LEU A 309 -0.46 10.31 -21.72
CA LEU A 309 0.51 9.45 -22.39
C LEU A 309 0.84 10.06 -23.75
N ASP A 310 2.05 10.48 -23.95
CA ASP A 310 2.52 11.07 -25.20
C ASP A 310 3.37 10.09 -26.02
N GLU A 311 4.05 10.58 -27.04
CA GLU A 311 4.91 9.80 -27.96
C GLU A 311 6.13 9.17 -27.28
N ARG A 312 6.39 9.45 -26.01
CA ARG A 312 7.45 8.80 -25.22
C ARG A 312 7.13 7.35 -24.94
N TYR A 313 5.85 7.01 -24.82
CA TYR A 313 5.41 5.69 -24.42
C TYR A 313 5.22 4.80 -25.63
N TYR A 314 5.60 3.53 -25.49
CA TYR A 314 5.42 2.51 -26.53
C TYR A 314 5.37 1.11 -25.90
N TYR A 315 4.82 0.13 -26.62
CA TYR A 315 4.88 -1.27 -26.21
C TYR A 315 6.06 -1.96 -26.88
N ASP A 316 6.86 -2.68 -26.09
CA ASP A 316 7.98 -3.48 -26.59
C ASP A 316 7.52 -4.83 -27.19
N GLN A 317 8.49 -5.63 -27.67
CA GLN A 317 8.22 -6.95 -28.24
C GLN A 317 7.61 -7.94 -27.23
N ASN A 318 7.87 -7.75 -25.93
CA ASN A 318 7.32 -8.54 -24.84
C ASN A 318 5.99 -7.96 -24.32
N ARG A 319 5.42 -6.98 -25.04
CA ARG A 319 4.14 -6.32 -24.69
C ARG A 319 4.13 -5.54 -23.39
N TYR A 320 5.30 -5.10 -22.92
CA TYR A 320 5.37 -4.17 -21.79
C TYR A 320 5.33 -2.72 -22.28
N LEU A 321 4.60 -1.88 -21.54
CA LEU A 321 4.65 -0.43 -21.75
C LEU A 321 6.03 0.08 -21.34
N ARG A 322 6.68 0.82 -22.24
CA ARG A 322 8.02 1.39 -22.09
C ARG A 322 7.99 2.90 -22.28
N SER A 323 9.05 3.57 -21.82
CA SER A 323 9.30 4.97 -22.09
C SER A 323 10.66 5.15 -22.74
N LYS A 324 10.74 6.04 -23.71
CA LYS A 324 11.99 6.43 -24.39
C LYS A 324 12.94 7.22 -23.48
N TYR A 325 12.44 7.74 -22.36
CA TYR A 325 13.22 8.58 -21.46
C TYR A 325 13.34 7.94 -20.08
N LEU A 326 14.50 8.18 -19.48
CA LEU A 326 14.73 7.91 -18.05
C LEU A 326 14.55 9.23 -17.29
N ASN A 327 14.05 9.17 -16.07
CA ASN A 327 13.97 10.33 -15.21
C ASN A 327 15.38 10.78 -14.77
N LYS A 328 15.47 11.92 -14.04
CA LYS A 328 16.74 12.47 -13.53
C LYS A 328 17.54 11.52 -12.63
N GLU A 329 16.89 10.48 -12.13
CA GLU A 329 17.49 9.45 -11.26
C GLU A 329 17.87 8.18 -12.05
N GLY A 330 17.76 8.18 -13.40
CA GLY A 330 18.02 7.02 -14.26
C GLY A 330 16.96 5.93 -14.17
N ARG A 331 15.77 6.24 -13.61
CA ARG A 331 14.65 5.31 -13.51
C ARG A 331 13.66 5.51 -14.65
N SER A 332 12.99 4.44 -15.07
CA SER A 332 11.97 4.51 -16.10
C SER A 332 10.79 5.40 -15.69
N ASP A 333 10.34 6.25 -16.61
CA ASP A 333 9.12 7.03 -16.46
C ASP A 333 7.87 6.14 -16.28
N VAL A 334 7.89 4.91 -16.79
CA VAL A 334 6.79 3.94 -16.61
C VAL A 334 6.58 3.58 -15.15
N ARG A 335 7.65 3.53 -14.35
CA ARG A 335 7.52 3.27 -12.92
C ARG A 335 6.81 4.44 -12.22
N ASN A 336 7.18 5.67 -12.53
CA ASN A 336 6.49 6.84 -12.00
C ASN A 336 5.03 6.87 -12.45
N LEU A 337 4.76 6.57 -13.71
CA LEU A 337 3.42 6.41 -14.26
C LEU A 337 2.62 5.36 -13.48
N PHE A 338 3.18 4.18 -13.25
CA PHE A 338 2.53 3.13 -12.48
C PHE A 338 2.17 3.55 -11.05
N HIS A 339 3.10 4.24 -10.38
CA HIS A 339 2.83 4.79 -9.05
C HIS A 339 1.72 5.86 -9.07
N GLN A 340 1.69 6.71 -10.10
CA GLN A 340 0.63 7.70 -10.28
C GLN A 340 -0.72 7.04 -10.50
N LEU A 341 -0.80 6.10 -11.44
CA LEU A 341 -2.03 5.36 -11.77
C LEU A 341 -2.64 4.66 -10.55
N ASN A 342 -1.82 4.06 -9.70
CA ASN A 342 -2.29 3.37 -8.49
C ASN A 342 -2.83 4.30 -7.39
N GLN A 343 -2.77 5.61 -7.58
CA GLN A 343 -3.40 6.58 -6.68
C GLN A 343 -4.88 6.81 -7.00
N ALA A 344 -5.33 6.45 -8.21
CA ALA A 344 -6.74 6.53 -8.60
C ALA A 344 -7.62 5.56 -7.81
N LYS A 345 -8.76 6.05 -7.30
CA LYS A 345 -9.68 5.26 -6.46
C LYS A 345 -11.04 5.00 -7.11
N GLU A 346 -11.61 5.98 -7.75
CA GLU A 346 -12.96 5.91 -8.29
C GLU A 346 -12.93 5.88 -9.82
N GLU A 347 -12.26 6.83 -10.45
CA GLU A 347 -12.23 6.99 -11.90
C GLU A 347 -10.81 7.29 -12.40
N LEU A 348 -10.49 6.76 -13.58
CA LEU A 348 -9.23 6.97 -14.27
C LEU A 348 -9.48 7.42 -15.71
N SER A 349 -8.94 8.56 -16.10
CA SER A 349 -8.97 9.05 -17.48
C SER A 349 -7.54 9.13 -18.04
N ILE A 350 -7.38 8.70 -19.27
CA ILE A 350 -6.08 8.71 -19.97
C ILE A 350 -6.23 9.53 -21.25
N ILE A 351 -5.49 10.62 -21.35
CA ILE A 351 -5.36 11.38 -22.58
C ILE A 351 -4.13 10.87 -23.32
N VAL A 352 -4.31 10.31 -24.50
CA VAL A 352 -3.20 9.85 -25.34
C VAL A 352 -2.93 10.91 -26.40
N ARG A 353 -1.77 11.57 -26.30
CA ARG A 353 -1.37 12.63 -27.21
C ARG A 353 -0.44 12.10 -28.28
N GLU A 354 -0.80 12.33 -29.56
CA GLU A 354 0.04 12.04 -30.74
C GLU A 354 0.62 10.63 -30.77
N ASN A 355 -0.09 9.66 -30.19
CA ASN A 355 0.36 8.26 -30.06
C ASN A 355 -0.76 7.27 -30.41
N THR A 356 -1.06 7.17 -31.69
CA THR A 356 -2.18 6.34 -32.20
C THR A 356 -2.04 4.87 -31.78
N TYR A 357 -0.81 4.32 -31.81
CA TYR A 357 -0.58 2.93 -31.48
C TYR A 357 -0.93 2.60 -30.01
N VAL A 358 -0.51 3.44 -29.07
CA VAL A 358 -0.88 3.27 -27.65
C VAL A 358 -2.38 3.47 -27.46
N TYR A 359 -2.96 4.47 -28.13
CA TYR A 359 -4.40 4.73 -28.06
C TYR A 359 -5.25 3.54 -28.51
N GLU A 360 -4.97 3.00 -29.70
CA GLU A 360 -5.67 1.82 -30.22
C GLU A 360 -5.50 0.61 -29.30
N THR A 361 -4.31 0.41 -28.77
CA THR A 361 -4.03 -0.68 -27.82
C THR A 361 -4.88 -0.54 -26.55
N LEU A 362 -4.98 0.67 -25.99
CA LEU A 362 -5.79 0.91 -24.79
C LEU A 362 -7.29 0.78 -25.07
N LEU A 363 -7.76 1.20 -26.26
CA LEU A 363 -9.15 0.97 -26.67
C LEU A 363 -9.49 -0.52 -26.76
N MET A 364 -8.56 -1.35 -27.27
CA MET A 364 -8.75 -2.81 -27.30
C MET A 364 -8.88 -3.40 -25.90
N LEU A 365 -8.15 -2.86 -24.91
CA LEU A 365 -8.30 -3.29 -23.51
C LEU A 365 -9.66 -2.92 -22.91
N LEU A 366 -10.27 -1.83 -23.36
CA LEU A 366 -11.58 -1.39 -22.87
C LEU A 366 -12.76 -2.17 -23.49
N GLN A 367 -12.56 -2.81 -24.65
CA GLN A 367 -13.60 -3.57 -25.30
C GLN A 367 -13.79 -4.93 -24.61
N PRO A 368 -14.99 -5.24 -24.10
CA PRO A 368 -15.30 -6.57 -23.60
C PRO A 368 -15.24 -7.57 -24.77
N ASP A 369 -14.75 -8.78 -24.51
CA ASP A 369 -14.85 -9.84 -25.50
C ASP A 369 -16.31 -10.02 -25.92
N THR A 370 -16.61 -9.79 -27.17
CA THR A 370 -17.82 -10.33 -27.78
C THR A 370 -17.67 -11.84 -27.79
N VAL A 371 -18.36 -12.49 -26.84
CA VAL A 371 -18.52 -13.95 -26.84
C VAL A 371 -19.09 -14.32 -28.19
N GLY A 372 -18.26 -14.89 -29.06
CA GLY A 372 -18.68 -15.53 -30.28
C GLY A 372 -19.23 -16.92 -30.00
#